data_e5d53a46ff86f9a20819c7d43d5d3dc9
#
_entry.id   e5d53a46ff86f9a20819c7d43d5d3dc9
#
_cell.length_a   1.000
_cell.length_b   1.000
_cell.length_c   1.000
_cell.angle_alpha   90.00
_cell.angle_beta   90.00
_cell.angle_gamma   90.00
#
_symmetry.space_group_name_H-M   'P 1'
#
loop_
_entity.id
_entity.type
_entity.pdbx_description
1 polymer ?
#
loop_
_entity_poly.entity_id
_entity_poly.type
_entity_poly.pdbx_seq_one_letter_code
_entity_poly.pdbx_strand_id
1 'polypeptide(L)'
;MAADERVRAAEAAVREACAELRWNEALRRRWREARAEAAIRGAIASGAVEGAVVLAEVLREQVATGRLTEAATGDPGLDAVAGLWRAGTRLVGWMPDLVGRGRPAVPPARSLLAMLHRDVVGPLAASGRVDLDEVGVPRSGQVRSREGGPGRAPQGEELAGRLEGLVELIEAERAPALVRAAIVHAEMLSARPFTAGNAAVGRLLVRHLLVRDGVEPTGTAVGDLYPGRVPAAYAEAAAAYASGTMEGVVAWVVWQAEAVLVGVQEALRLCRAVQAGTWRAG
;
A
#
# COMPACT_ATOMS: atom_id res chain seq x y z
N MET A 1 -22.42 8.51 -0.96
CA MET A 1 -21.19 8.16 -0.19
C MET A 1 -20.36 9.41 0.16
N ALA A 2 -19.81 10.17 -0.78
CA ALA A 2 -19.06 11.41 -0.45
C ALA A 2 -19.88 12.48 0.29
N ALA A 3 -21.20 12.40 0.27
CA ALA A 3 -22.09 13.25 1.04
C ALA A 3 -22.37 12.77 2.48
N ASP A 4 -21.92 11.56 2.84
CA ASP A 4 -22.04 11.04 4.22
C ASP A 4 -21.19 11.89 5.16
N GLU A 5 -21.76 12.28 6.30
CA GLU A 5 -21.10 13.17 7.27
C GLU A 5 -19.85 12.52 7.87
N ARG A 6 -19.88 11.22 8.15
CA ARG A 6 -18.74 10.46 8.70
C ARG A 6 -17.56 10.46 7.71
N VAL A 7 -17.85 10.27 6.42
CA VAL A 7 -16.83 10.30 5.36
C VAL A 7 -16.23 11.70 5.24
N ARG A 8 -17.05 12.75 5.27
CA ARG A 8 -16.55 14.14 5.21
C ARG A 8 -15.70 14.49 6.42
N ALA A 9 -16.13 14.10 7.61
CA ALA A 9 -15.36 14.30 8.84
C ALA A 9 -14.01 13.56 8.79
N ALA A 10 -14.01 12.31 8.32
CA ALA A 10 -12.80 11.51 8.16
C ALA A 10 -11.83 12.11 7.12
N GLU A 11 -12.34 12.58 5.97
CA GLU A 11 -11.51 13.28 4.99
C GLU A 11 -10.91 14.58 5.53
N ALA A 12 -11.68 15.36 6.28
CA ALA A 12 -11.21 16.59 6.89
C ALA A 12 -10.07 16.30 7.88
N ALA A 13 -10.24 15.33 8.77
CA ALA A 13 -9.22 14.92 9.74
C ALA A 13 -7.93 14.43 9.06
N VAL A 14 -8.05 13.62 8.00
CA VAL A 14 -6.89 13.15 7.21
C VAL A 14 -6.17 14.34 6.57
N ARG A 15 -6.89 15.26 5.94
CA ARG A 15 -6.28 16.42 5.29
C ARG A 15 -5.55 17.33 6.29
N GLU A 16 -6.14 17.56 7.46
CA GLU A 16 -5.53 18.36 8.53
C GLU A 16 -4.23 17.71 9.00
N ALA A 17 -4.27 16.43 9.37
CA ALA A 17 -3.09 15.70 9.84
C ALA A 17 -1.97 15.63 8.79
N CYS A 18 -2.32 15.41 7.53
CA CYS A 18 -1.35 15.38 6.43
C CYS A 18 -0.77 16.77 6.12
N ALA A 19 -1.57 17.83 6.28
CA ALA A 19 -1.10 19.21 6.14
C ALA A 19 -0.08 19.55 7.23
N GLU A 20 -0.33 19.16 8.48
CA GLU A 20 0.62 19.31 9.58
C GLU A 20 1.93 18.55 9.31
N LEU A 21 1.84 17.28 8.91
CA LEU A 21 3.00 16.46 8.57
C LEU A 21 3.87 17.11 7.49
N ARG A 22 3.27 17.68 6.46
CA ARG A 22 4.00 18.30 5.35
C ARG A 22 4.97 19.40 5.79
N TRP A 23 4.65 20.13 6.85
CA TRP A 23 5.46 21.21 7.35
C TRP A 23 6.52 20.78 8.37
N ASN A 24 6.67 19.47 8.60
CA ASN A 24 7.69 18.96 9.51
C ASN A 24 9.10 19.35 9.01
N GLU A 25 9.95 19.86 9.92
CA GLU A 25 11.28 20.38 9.60
C GLU A 25 12.19 19.32 8.96
N ALA A 26 12.08 18.05 9.38
CA ALA A 26 12.87 16.97 8.79
C ALA A 26 12.60 16.82 7.28
N LEU A 27 11.37 17.09 6.83
CA LEU A 27 10.97 16.95 5.43
C LEU A 27 11.48 18.09 4.53
N ARG A 28 11.95 19.18 5.09
CA ARG A 28 12.56 20.28 4.30
C ARG A 28 13.92 19.90 3.72
N ARG A 29 14.72 19.12 4.46
CA ARG A 29 16.11 18.81 4.10
C ARG A 29 16.39 17.33 3.93
N ARG A 30 15.70 16.48 4.69
CA ARG A 30 15.97 15.04 4.80
C ARG A 30 14.78 14.18 4.34
N TRP A 31 13.94 14.69 3.47
CA TRP A 31 12.74 14.00 3.00
C TRP A 31 13.04 12.69 2.25
N ARG A 32 14.19 12.61 1.56
CA ARG A 32 14.59 11.36 0.88
C ARG A 32 14.88 10.25 1.87
N GLU A 33 15.57 10.59 2.96
CA GLU A 33 15.84 9.65 4.06
C GLU A 33 14.55 9.25 4.76
N ALA A 34 13.66 10.20 5.01
CA ALA A 34 12.35 9.92 5.60
C ALA A 34 11.50 8.98 4.72
N ARG A 35 11.47 9.18 3.39
CA ARG A 35 10.78 8.29 2.46
C ARG A 35 11.42 6.89 2.39
N ALA A 36 12.74 6.82 2.38
CA ALA A 36 13.45 5.54 2.38
C ALA A 36 13.14 4.73 3.65
N GLU A 37 13.19 5.37 4.82
CA GLU A 37 12.83 4.73 6.08
C GLU A 37 11.34 4.38 6.15
N ALA A 38 10.45 5.22 5.62
CA ALA A 38 9.01 4.90 5.52
C ALA A 38 8.77 3.67 4.63
N ALA A 39 9.56 3.48 3.58
CA ALA A 39 9.47 2.28 2.74
C ALA A 39 9.88 1.01 3.50
N ILE A 40 10.91 1.10 4.36
CA ILE A 40 11.33 -0.01 5.23
C ILE A 40 10.22 -0.32 6.25
N ARG A 41 9.75 0.69 6.99
CA ARG A 41 8.68 0.49 8.00
C ARG A 41 7.38 0.00 7.38
N GLY A 42 7.02 0.51 6.21
CA GLY A 42 5.87 0.05 5.45
C GLY A 42 5.98 -1.42 5.04
N ALA A 43 7.15 -1.84 4.57
CA ALA A 43 7.39 -3.24 4.20
C ALA A 43 7.26 -4.17 5.41
N ILE A 44 7.85 -3.81 6.55
CA ILE A 44 7.74 -4.57 7.80
C ILE A 44 6.29 -4.65 8.27
N ALA A 45 5.59 -3.51 8.30
CA ALA A 45 4.19 -3.45 8.73
C ALA A 45 3.27 -4.24 7.80
N SER A 46 3.45 -4.10 6.49
CA SER A 46 2.69 -4.85 5.48
C SER A 46 3.00 -6.35 5.54
N GLY A 47 4.27 -6.72 5.77
CA GLY A 47 4.68 -8.11 5.98
C GLY A 47 3.99 -8.74 7.18
N ALA A 48 3.89 -8.02 8.29
CA ALA A 48 3.20 -8.50 9.48
C ALA A 48 1.71 -8.78 9.23
N VAL A 49 1.04 -7.98 8.38
CA VAL A 49 -0.35 -8.24 7.94
C VAL A 49 -0.45 -9.57 7.17
N GLU A 50 0.58 -9.90 6.38
CA GLU A 50 0.66 -11.14 5.59
C GLU A 50 1.25 -12.33 6.41
N GLY A 51 1.50 -12.13 7.71
CA GLY A 51 2.08 -13.17 8.58
C GLY A 51 3.61 -13.32 8.48
N ALA A 52 4.29 -12.42 7.77
CA ALA A 52 5.75 -12.37 7.68
C ALA A 52 6.31 -11.41 8.73
N VAL A 53 6.93 -11.94 9.78
CA VAL A 53 7.52 -11.15 10.86
C VAL A 53 9.03 -11.09 10.67
N VAL A 54 9.53 -9.92 10.34
CA VAL A 54 10.97 -9.65 10.14
C VAL A 54 11.37 -8.44 10.99
N LEU A 55 12.51 -8.51 11.65
CA LEU A 55 13.04 -7.36 12.40
C LEU A 55 13.50 -6.26 11.44
N ALA A 56 13.23 -5.01 11.80
CA ALA A 56 13.58 -3.87 10.97
C ALA A 56 15.08 -3.74 10.72
N GLU A 57 15.91 -4.11 11.71
CA GLU A 57 17.36 -4.13 11.61
C GLU A 57 17.83 -5.09 10.52
N VAL A 58 17.21 -6.28 10.44
CA VAL A 58 17.54 -7.28 9.41
C VAL A 58 17.26 -6.72 8.02
N LEU A 59 16.08 -6.13 7.81
CA LEU A 59 15.76 -5.53 6.52
C LEU A 59 16.69 -4.37 6.18
N ARG A 60 16.99 -3.47 7.15
CA ARG A 60 17.92 -2.36 6.95
C ARG A 60 19.32 -2.83 6.56
N GLU A 61 19.83 -3.88 7.22
CA GLU A 61 21.14 -4.46 6.89
C GLU A 61 21.15 -5.00 5.46
N GLN A 62 20.12 -5.76 5.06
CA GLN A 62 20.01 -6.30 3.71
C GLN A 62 19.94 -5.18 2.66
N VAL A 63 19.20 -4.11 2.93
CA VAL A 63 19.11 -2.93 2.06
C VAL A 63 20.48 -2.23 1.97
N ALA A 64 21.12 -1.98 3.10
CA ALA A 64 22.41 -1.26 3.16
C ALA A 64 23.55 -2.02 2.48
N THR A 65 23.51 -3.35 2.51
CA THR A 65 24.51 -4.22 1.88
C THR A 65 24.21 -4.57 0.44
N GLY A 66 23.05 -4.13 -0.11
CA GLY A 66 22.63 -4.43 -1.48
C GLY A 66 22.31 -5.91 -1.72
N ARG A 67 22.02 -6.67 -0.67
CA ARG A 67 21.74 -8.11 -0.76
C ARG A 67 20.33 -8.46 -1.20
N LEU A 68 19.40 -7.50 -1.19
CA LEU A 68 18.03 -7.70 -1.71
C LEU A 68 18.03 -7.64 -3.23
N THR A 69 18.55 -8.68 -3.86
CA THR A 69 18.51 -8.89 -5.30
C THR A 69 17.15 -9.48 -5.75
N GLU A 70 17.07 -9.93 -7.00
CA GLU A 70 15.90 -10.69 -7.48
C GLU A 70 15.91 -12.15 -7.01
N ALA A 71 17.02 -12.64 -6.48
CA ALA A 71 17.12 -13.98 -5.95
C ALA A 71 16.41 -14.11 -4.59
N ALA A 72 15.96 -15.33 -4.28
CA ALA A 72 15.43 -15.66 -2.96
C ALA A 72 16.52 -15.54 -1.89
N THR A 73 16.15 -15.09 -0.71
CA THR A 73 17.06 -14.97 0.45
C THR A 73 17.26 -16.29 1.19
N GLY A 74 16.38 -17.27 0.95
CA GLY A 74 16.29 -18.51 1.69
C GLY A 74 15.41 -18.45 2.95
N ASP A 75 15.01 -17.26 3.36
CA ASP A 75 14.02 -17.02 4.43
C ASP A 75 12.70 -16.53 3.82
N PRO A 76 11.63 -17.31 3.96
CA PRO A 76 10.33 -16.96 3.39
C PRO A 76 9.73 -15.65 3.89
N GLY A 77 9.93 -15.33 5.16
CA GLY A 77 9.46 -14.08 5.74
C GLY A 77 10.24 -12.90 5.17
N LEU A 78 11.54 -13.04 5.05
CA LEU A 78 12.39 -12.02 4.44
C LEU A 78 12.10 -11.85 2.95
N ASP A 79 11.84 -12.92 2.20
CA ASP A 79 11.44 -12.86 0.79
C ASP A 79 10.14 -12.04 0.62
N ALA A 80 9.13 -12.29 1.45
CA ALA A 80 7.88 -11.54 1.42
C ALA A 80 8.11 -10.05 1.71
N VAL A 81 8.85 -9.74 2.78
CA VAL A 81 9.13 -8.34 3.16
C VAL A 81 10.05 -7.64 2.14
N ALA A 82 11.00 -8.36 1.54
CA ALA A 82 11.84 -7.83 0.46
C ALA A 82 11.02 -7.41 -0.76
N GLY A 83 10.01 -8.21 -1.14
CA GLY A 83 9.09 -7.87 -2.22
C GLY A 83 8.30 -6.59 -1.92
N LEU A 84 7.77 -6.47 -0.70
CA LEU A 84 7.06 -5.28 -0.23
C LEU A 84 7.94 -4.04 -0.21
N TRP A 85 9.19 -4.17 0.24
CA TRP A 85 10.17 -3.07 0.23
C TRP A 85 10.51 -2.63 -1.20
N ARG A 86 10.72 -3.57 -2.13
CA ARG A 86 10.96 -3.26 -3.55
C ARG A 86 9.81 -2.47 -4.16
N ALA A 87 8.58 -2.93 -3.95
CA ALA A 87 7.38 -2.24 -4.43
C ALA A 87 7.24 -0.85 -3.79
N GLY A 88 7.47 -0.73 -2.49
CA GLY A 88 7.47 0.55 -1.77
C GLY A 88 8.55 1.52 -2.29
N THR A 89 9.73 1.03 -2.59
CA THR A 89 10.84 1.82 -3.17
C THR A 89 10.51 2.27 -4.60
N ARG A 90 9.90 1.39 -5.42
CA ARG A 90 9.40 1.76 -6.74
C ARG A 90 8.38 2.89 -6.66
N LEU A 91 7.43 2.82 -5.72
CA LEU A 91 6.47 3.90 -5.50
C LEU A 91 7.16 5.22 -5.15
N VAL A 92 8.20 5.20 -4.30
CA VAL A 92 8.97 6.40 -3.99
C VAL A 92 9.58 7.01 -5.25
N GLY A 93 10.02 6.20 -6.20
CA GLY A 93 10.55 6.65 -7.49
C GLY A 93 9.51 7.37 -8.38
N TRP A 94 8.21 7.12 -8.15
CA TRP A 94 7.12 7.81 -8.87
C TRP A 94 6.54 9.01 -8.12
N MET A 95 6.98 9.26 -6.89
CA MET A 95 6.50 10.40 -6.10
C MET A 95 7.16 11.70 -6.55
N PRO A 96 6.41 12.81 -6.57
CA PRO A 96 7.01 14.13 -6.78
C PRO A 96 8.04 14.44 -5.70
N ASP A 97 9.10 15.16 -6.06
CA ASP A 97 10.03 15.72 -5.09
C ASP A 97 9.31 16.69 -4.14
N LEU A 98 9.64 16.67 -2.85
CA LEU A 98 9.07 17.64 -1.89
C LEU A 98 9.70 19.02 -2.06
N VAL A 99 10.90 19.10 -2.62
CA VAL A 99 11.61 20.33 -2.94
C VAL A 99 11.97 20.26 -4.41
N GLY A 100 11.49 21.23 -5.19
CA GLY A 100 11.70 21.27 -6.62
C GLY A 100 10.41 21.07 -7.44
N ARG A 101 10.57 20.87 -8.74
CA ARG A 101 9.45 20.73 -9.69
C ARG A 101 9.40 19.36 -10.38
N GLY A 102 10.25 18.44 -9.96
CA GLY A 102 10.31 17.11 -10.57
C GLY A 102 9.03 16.31 -10.31
N ARG A 103 8.37 15.90 -11.38
CA ARG A 103 7.23 14.98 -11.35
C ARG A 103 7.60 13.79 -12.24
N PRO A 104 8.00 12.66 -11.66
CA PRO A 104 8.29 11.46 -12.43
C PRO A 104 7.05 11.00 -13.19
N ALA A 105 7.25 10.43 -14.38
CA ALA A 105 6.17 9.80 -15.12
C ALA A 105 5.69 8.56 -14.38
N VAL A 106 4.38 8.45 -14.21
CA VAL A 106 3.72 7.27 -13.64
C VAL A 106 3.21 6.41 -14.80
N PRO A 107 3.42 5.09 -14.77
CA PRO A 107 2.90 4.21 -15.81
C PRO A 107 1.36 4.17 -15.79
N PRO A 108 0.70 3.82 -16.92
CA PRO A 108 -0.73 3.56 -16.95
C PRO A 108 -1.15 2.50 -15.93
N ALA A 109 -2.39 2.55 -15.44
CA ALA A 109 -2.86 1.73 -14.32
C ALA A 109 -2.62 0.23 -14.47
N ARG A 110 -2.81 -0.34 -15.66
CA ARG A 110 -2.51 -1.76 -15.92
C ARG A 110 -1.04 -2.11 -15.72
N SER A 111 -0.15 -1.26 -16.24
CA SER A 111 1.30 -1.45 -16.07
C SER A 111 1.72 -1.22 -14.62
N LEU A 112 1.13 -0.23 -13.95
CA LEU A 112 1.35 0.05 -12.53
C LEU A 112 0.98 -1.17 -11.67
N LEU A 113 -0.21 -1.76 -11.87
CA LEU A 113 -0.65 -2.97 -11.20
C LEU A 113 0.33 -4.13 -11.42
N ALA A 114 0.70 -4.40 -12.68
CA ALA A 114 1.62 -5.47 -13.03
C ALA A 114 3.01 -5.28 -12.41
N MET A 115 3.53 -4.05 -12.41
CA MET A 115 4.85 -3.73 -11.86
C MET A 115 4.86 -3.84 -10.33
N LEU A 116 3.83 -3.34 -9.63
CA LEU A 116 3.72 -3.49 -8.19
C LEU A 116 3.57 -4.95 -7.79
N HIS A 117 2.72 -5.71 -8.49
CA HIS A 117 2.57 -7.14 -8.24
C HIS A 117 3.88 -7.90 -8.46
N ARG A 118 4.60 -7.63 -9.55
CA ARG A 118 5.91 -8.23 -9.82
C ARG A 118 6.90 -7.97 -8.70
N ASP A 119 6.96 -6.76 -8.19
CA ASP A 119 7.88 -6.45 -7.09
C ASP A 119 7.47 -7.20 -5.81
N VAL A 120 6.16 -7.21 -5.47
CA VAL A 120 5.64 -7.84 -4.25
C VAL A 120 5.92 -9.34 -4.25
N VAL A 121 5.63 -10.05 -5.36
CA VAL A 121 5.71 -11.51 -5.39
C VAL A 121 7.02 -12.05 -5.99
N GLY A 122 7.86 -11.19 -6.58
CA GLY A 122 9.08 -11.63 -7.26
C GLY A 122 10.02 -12.49 -6.42
N PRO A 123 10.38 -12.10 -5.18
CA PRO A 123 11.20 -12.95 -4.31
C PRO A 123 10.50 -14.26 -3.92
N LEU A 124 9.17 -14.26 -3.79
CA LEU A 124 8.39 -15.47 -3.55
C LEU A 124 8.38 -16.39 -4.77
N ALA A 125 8.37 -15.83 -5.97
CA ALA A 125 8.50 -16.60 -7.20
C ALA A 125 9.91 -17.17 -7.36
N ALA A 126 10.95 -16.41 -7.02
CA ALA A 126 12.32 -16.89 -7.01
C ALA A 126 12.54 -18.06 -6.03
N SER A 127 11.76 -18.12 -4.94
CA SER A 127 11.77 -19.23 -3.98
C SER A 127 10.77 -20.35 -4.32
N GLY A 128 10.09 -20.30 -5.48
CA GLY A 128 9.14 -21.33 -5.93
C GLY A 128 7.79 -21.35 -5.21
N ARG A 129 7.42 -20.25 -4.52
CA ARG A 129 6.14 -20.13 -3.79
C ARG A 129 5.01 -19.52 -4.62
N VAL A 130 5.37 -18.82 -5.66
CA VAL A 130 4.49 -18.28 -6.69
C VAL A 130 5.05 -18.73 -8.04
N ASP A 131 4.21 -19.14 -8.96
CA ASP A 131 4.65 -19.57 -10.28
C ASP A 131 5.14 -18.36 -11.08
N LEU A 132 6.23 -18.52 -11.81
CA LEU A 132 6.87 -17.41 -12.56
C LEU A 132 5.97 -16.81 -13.64
N ASP A 133 5.10 -17.61 -14.24
CA ASP A 133 4.13 -17.19 -15.24
C ASP A 133 2.95 -16.38 -14.68
N GLU A 134 2.76 -16.41 -13.36
CA GLU A 134 1.76 -15.62 -12.64
C GLU A 134 2.27 -14.22 -12.26
N VAL A 135 3.60 -13.99 -12.32
CA VAL A 135 4.23 -12.74 -11.85
C VAL A 135 3.86 -11.55 -12.75
N GLY A 136 3.08 -10.62 -12.20
CA GLY A 136 2.60 -9.43 -12.92
C GLY A 136 1.43 -9.72 -13.87
N VAL A 137 0.90 -10.93 -13.87
CA VAL A 137 -0.18 -11.36 -14.77
C VAL A 137 -1.48 -11.53 -13.97
N PRO A 138 -2.54 -10.76 -14.27
CA PRO A 138 -3.85 -11.00 -13.68
C PRO A 138 -4.36 -12.40 -14.05
N ARG A 139 -4.98 -13.08 -13.08
CA ARG A 139 -5.60 -14.37 -13.34
C ARG A 139 -6.78 -14.24 -14.30
N SER A 140 -7.02 -15.27 -15.07
CA SER A 140 -8.07 -15.32 -16.09
C SER A 140 -8.82 -16.66 -16.06
N GLY A 141 -9.93 -16.72 -16.78
CA GLY A 141 -10.74 -17.93 -16.87
C GLY A 141 -11.18 -18.42 -15.50
N GLN A 142 -10.90 -19.67 -15.18
CA GLN A 142 -11.31 -20.34 -13.93
C GLN A 142 -10.17 -20.39 -12.88
N VAL A 143 -9.04 -19.71 -13.12
CA VAL A 143 -7.93 -19.66 -12.17
C VAL A 143 -8.39 -18.98 -10.87
N ARG A 144 -8.13 -19.61 -9.73
CA ARG A 144 -8.52 -19.12 -8.41
C ARG A 144 -7.38 -18.36 -7.75
N SER A 145 -7.71 -17.31 -6.98
CA SER A 145 -6.75 -16.74 -6.05
C SER A 145 -6.45 -17.70 -4.91
N ARG A 146 -5.20 -17.76 -4.49
CA ARG A 146 -4.75 -18.51 -3.31
C ARG A 146 -4.92 -17.72 -2.01
N GLU A 147 -5.19 -16.41 -2.13
CA GLU A 147 -5.44 -15.56 -0.97
C GLU A 147 -6.87 -15.69 -0.47
N GLY A 148 -7.01 -15.71 0.86
CA GLY A 148 -8.26 -15.45 1.53
C GLY A 148 -8.75 -14.00 1.29
N GLY A 149 -9.99 -13.74 1.66
CA GLY A 149 -10.54 -12.39 1.56
C GLY A 149 -12.05 -12.38 1.78
N PRO A 150 -12.67 -11.21 1.74
CA PRO A 150 -14.09 -11.09 1.97
C PRO A 150 -14.88 -11.73 0.82
N GLY A 151 -15.60 -12.79 1.12
CA GLY A 151 -16.44 -13.48 0.15
C GLY A 151 -15.67 -14.25 -0.93
N ARG A 152 -16.43 -14.72 -1.92
CA ARG A 152 -15.88 -15.47 -3.08
C ARG A 152 -15.23 -14.51 -4.07
N ALA A 153 -14.00 -14.80 -4.50
CA ALA A 153 -13.38 -14.07 -5.59
C ALA A 153 -14.09 -14.32 -6.92
N PRO A 154 -14.37 -13.30 -7.73
CA PRO A 154 -14.95 -13.45 -9.06
C PRO A 154 -14.00 -14.21 -10.01
N GLN A 155 -14.53 -14.75 -11.08
CA GLN A 155 -13.81 -15.49 -12.13
C GLN A 155 -14.35 -15.11 -13.51
N GLY A 156 -13.63 -15.48 -14.56
CA GLY A 156 -14.07 -15.28 -15.93
C GLY A 156 -14.39 -13.82 -16.27
N GLU A 157 -15.55 -13.61 -16.91
CA GLU A 157 -16.01 -12.26 -17.32
C GLU A 157 -16.29 -11.32 -16.15
N GLU A 158 -16.79 -11.84 -15.02
CA GLU A 158 -17.00 -11.04 -13.82
C GLU A 158 -15.68 -10.45 -13.30
N LEU A 159 -14.62 -11.24 -13.25
CA LEU A 159 -13.29 -10.75 -12.88
C LEU A 159 -12.77 -9.73 -13.88
N ALA A 160 -12.93 -10.00 -15.17
CA ALA A 160 -12.48 -9.08 -16.22
C ALA A 160 -13.17 -7.72 -16.09
N GLY A 161 -14.48 -7.68 -15.89
CA GLY A 161 -15.22 -6.44 -15.66
C GLY A 161 -14.80 -5.71 -14.38
N ARG A 162 -14.53 -6.44 -13.29
CA ARG A 162 -14.03 -5.85 -12.04
C ARG A 162 -12.62 -5.25 -12.22
N LEU A 163 -11.76 -5.90 -13.00
CA LEU A 163 -10.43 -5.40 -13.31
C LEU A 163 -10.47 -4.12 -14.15
N GLU A 164 -11.37 -4.03 -15.14
CA GLU A 164 -11.58 -2.79 -15.90
C GLU A 164 -12.03 -1.65 -14.98
N GLY A 165 -13.04 -1.89 -14.15
CA GLY A 165 -13.50 -0.88 -13.19
C GLY A 165 -12.41 -0.46 -12.20
N LEU A 166 -11.53 -1.38 -11.79
CA LEU A 166 -10.38 -1.06 -10.94
C LEU A 166 -9.38 -0.16 -11.68
N VAL A 167 -9.09 -0.43 -12.94
CA VAL A 167 -8.22 0.39 -13.79
C VAL A 167 -8.80 1.80 -13.93
N GLU A 168 -10.09 1.91 -14.25
CA GLU A 168 -10.78 3.21 -14.34
C GLU A 168 -10.72 3.99 -13.02
N LEU A 169 -10.92 3.34 -11.89
CA LEU A 169 -10.81 3.96 -10.57
C LEU A 169 -9.40 4.47 -10.27
N ILE A 170 -8.37 3.72 -10.65
CA ILE A 170 -6.98 4.14 -10.46
C ILE A 170 -6.69 5.38 -11.34
N GLU A 171 -7.19 5.42 -12.57
CA GLU A 171 -6.94 6.53 -13.51
C GLU A 171 -7.84 7.75 -13.27
N ALA A 172 -8.95 7.59 -12.55
CA ALA A 172 -9.88 8.68 -12.28
C ALA A 172 -9.22 9.85 -11.53
N GLU A 173 -9.48 11.09 -12.00
CA GLU A 173 -8.93 12.30 -11.38
C GLU A 173 -9.95 13.10 -10.56
N ARG A 174 -11.25 12.87 -10.76
CA ARG A 174 -12.32 13.72 -10.24
C ARG A 174 -13.03 13.19 -8.99
N ALA A 175 -12.74 11.98 -8.54
CA ALA A 175 -13.32 11.45 -7.31
C ALA A 175 -12.55 11.94 -6.08
N PRO A 176 -13.19 12.07 -4.89
CA PRO A 176 -12.47 12.36 -3.65
C PRO A 176 -11.36 11.34 -3.41
N ALA A 177 -10.14 11.81 -3.23
CA ALA A 177 -8.95 10.96 -3.29
C ALA A 177 -8.92 9.87 -2.22
N LEU A 178 -9.31 10.18 -0.98
CA LEU A 178 -9.39 9.20 0.10
C LEU A 178 -10.43 8.11 -0.21
N VAL A 179 -11.61 8.51 -0.65
CA VAL A 179 -12.69 7.57 -1.00
C VAL A 179 -12.24 6.65 -2.12
N ARG A 180 -11.63 7.20 -3.17
CA ARG A 180 -11.12 6.43 -4.29
C ARG A 180 -10.03 5.45 -3.87
N ALA A 181 -9.05 5.90 -3.09
CA ALA A 181 -7.99 5.04 -2.57
C ALA A 181 -8.55 3.89 -1.72
N ALA A 182 -9.54 4.18 -0.88
CA ALA A 182 -10.23 3.17 -0.07
C ALA A 182 -10.97 2.14 -0.96
N ILE A 183 -11.71 2.59 -1.98
CA ILE A 183 -12.43 1.69 -2.89
C ILE A 183 -11.43 0.82 -3.69
N VAL A 184 -10.35 1.40 -4.22
CA VAL A 184 -9.32 0.63 -4.93
C VAL A 184 -8.73 -0.47 -4.03
N HIS A 185 -8.46 -0.18 -2.76
CA HIS A 185 -7.98 -1.19 -1.81
C HIS A 185 -9.02 -2.30 -1.58
N ALA A 186 -10.29 -1.93 -1.35
CA ALA A 186 -11.37 -2.89 -1.16
C ALA A 186 -11.59 -3.78 -2.39
N GLU A 187 -11.49 -3.22 -3.59
CA GLU A 187 -11.59 -3.97 -4.84
C GLU A 187 -10.43 -4.95 -5.00
N MET A 188 -9.21 -4.57 -4.63
CA MET A 188 -8.07 -5.49 -4.60
C MET A 188 -8.31 -6.68 -3.66
N LEU A 189 -8.92 -6.45 -2.49
CA LEU A 189 -9.28 -7.50 -1.52
C LEU A 189 -10.43 -8.38 -2.00
N SER A 190 -11.40 -7.83 -2.69
CA SER A 190 -12.61 -8.52 -3.10
C SER A 190 -12.45 -9.23 -4.44
N ALA A 191 -11.96 -8.54 -5.47
CA ALA A 191 -11.76 -9.09 -6.80
C ALA A 191 -10.55 -10.03 -6.86
N ARG A 192 -9.51 -9.74 -6.08
CA ARG A 192 -8.26 -10.52 -6.07
C ARG A 192 -7.78 -10.83 -7.48
N PRO A 193 -7.43 -9.79 -8.28
CA PRO A 193 -7.09 -9.98 -9.70
C PRO A 193 -5.85 -10.85 -9.93
N PHE A 194 -5.02 -11.07 -8.93
CA PHE A 194 -3.85 -11.94 -9.00
C PHE A 194 -4.06 -13.22 -8.18
N THR A 195 -3.21 -14.20 -8.39
CA THR A 195 -3.23 -15.45 -7.63
C THR A 195 -2.77 -15.28 -6.19
N ALA A 196 -1.88 -14.29 -5.94
CA ALA A 196 -1.34 -13.90 -4.63
C ALA A 196 -0.99 -12.42 -4.61
N GLY A 197 -0.69 -11.81 -3.45
CA GLY A 197 -0.18 -10.44 -3.30
C GLY A 197 -1.21 -9.32 -3.47
N ASN A 198 -2.50 -9.64 -3.57
CA ASN A 198 -3.56 -8.65 -3.85
C ASN A 198 -3.73 -7.64 -2.72
N ALA A 199 -3.80 -8.09 -1.48
CA ALA A 199 -3.97 -7.21 -0.32
C ALA A 199 -2.78 -6.24 -0.20
N ALA A 200 -1.56 -6.74 -0.38
CA ALA A 200 -0.34 -5.96 -0.36
C ALA A 200 -0.32 -4.89 -1.47
N VAL A 201 -0.65 -5.27 -2.72
CA VAL A 201 -0.77 -4.32 -3.84
C VAL A 201 -1.85 -3.28 -3.55
N GLY A 202 -2.99 -3.68 -2.96
CA GLY A 202 -4.06 -2.76 -2.56
C GLY A 202 -3.57 -1.67 -1.59
N ARG A 203 -2.81 -2.03 -0.55
CA ARG A 203 -2.22 -1.07 0.40
C ARG A 203 -1.20 -0.13 -0.28
N LEU A 204 -0.38 -0.65 -1.18
CA LEU A 204 0.55 0.16 -1.98
C LEU A 204 -0.19 1.17 -2.87
N LEU A 205 -1.31 0.76 -3.47
CA LEU A 205 -2.16 1.65 -4.29
C LEU A 205 -2.79 2.76 -3.46
N VAL A 206 -3.20 2.50 -2.21
CA VAL A 206 -3.66 3.57 -1.30
C VAL A 206 -2.59 4.64 -1.15
N ARG A 207 -1.36 4.23 -0.80
CA ARG A 207 -0.23 5.15 -0.66
C ARG A 207 0.03 5.93 -1.95
N HIS A 208 0.04 5.24 -3.09
CA HIS A 208 0.24 5.87 -4.40
C HIS A 208 -0.81 6.94 -4.69
N LEU A 209 -2.10 6.60 -4.54
CA LEU A 209 -3.20 7.50 -4.86
C LEU A 209 -3.24 8.71 -3.93
N LEU A 210 -3.01 8.54 -2.63
CA LEU A 210 -2.99 9.65 -1.68
C LEU A 210 -1.84 10.62 -1.95
N VAL A 211 -0.68 10.13 -2.39
CA VAL A 211 0.45 10.99 -2.78
C VAL A 211 0.18 11.69 -4.11
N ARG A 212 -0.26 10.94 -5.13
CA ARG A 212 -0.55 11.47 -6.47
C ARG A 212 -1.56 12.62 -6.42
N ASP A 213 -2.60 12.44 -5.61
CA ASP A 213 -3.73 13.36 -5.52
C ASP A 213 -3.53 14.44 -4.44
N GLY A 214 -2.35 14.48 -3.82
CA GLY A 214 -1.93 15.53 -2.90
C GLY A 214 -2.62 15.53 -1.54
N VAL A 215 -3.24 14.41 -1.12
CA VAL A 215 -3.80 14.25 0.23
C VAL A 215 -2.68 14.01 1.24
N GLU A 216 -1.78 13.08 0.94
CA GLU A 216 -0.56 12.81 1.73
C GLU A 216 0.68 13.02 0.84
N PRO A 217 1.06 14.27 0.53
CA PRO A 217 2.08 14.55 -0.48
C PRO A 217 3.50 14.21 -0.03
N THR A 218 3.72 13.93 1.26
CA THR A 218 5.06 13.63 1.76
C THR A 218 5.53 12.22 1.37
N GLY A 219 4.61 11.27 1.20
CA GLY A 219 4.90 9.87 0.94
C GLY A 219 5.55 9.15 2.13
N THR A 220 5.38 9.68 3.36
CA THR A 220 5.99 9.11 4.57
C THR A 220 5.00 8.44 5.51
N ALA A 221 3.69 8.59 5.30
CA ALA A 221 2.68 7.92 6.12
C ALA A 221 2.74 6.40 5.94
N VAL A 222 2.79 5.67 7.06
CA VAL A 222 2.88 4.19 7.11
C VAL A 222 1.53 3.62 7.55
N GLY A 223 0.54 3.68 6.65
CA GLY A 223 -0.83 3.23 6.93
C GLY A 223 -0.94 1.73 7.19
N ASP A 224 -0.01 0.93 6.69
CA ASP A 224 0.06 -0.53 6.88
C ASP A 224 0.18 -0.96 8.37
N LEU A 225 0.59 -0.04 9.26
CA LEU A 225 0.65 -0.31 10.71
C LEU A 225 -0.73 -0.58 11.31
N TYR A 226 -1.78 0.05 10.82
CA TYR A 226 -3.11 -0.09 11.42
C TYR A 226 -3.69 -1.49 11.21
N PRO A 227 -3.76 -2.05 9.98
CA PRO A 227 -4.19 -3.42 9.77
C PRO A 227 -3.32 -4.45 10.52
N GLY A 228 -2.02 -4.21 10.65
CA GLY A 228 -1.13 -5.09 11.41
C GLY A 228 -1.41 -5.08 12.92
N ARG A 229 -1.89 -3.97 13.47
CA ARG A 229 -2.22 -3.83 14.91
C ARG A 229 -3.61 -4.36 15.25
N VAL A 230 -4.55 -4.28 14.32
CA VAL A 230 -5.96 -4.64 14.52
C VAL A 230 -6.48 -5.53 13.38
N PRO A 231 -5.90 -6.72 13.17
CA PRO A 231 -6.21 -7.56 12.01
C PRO A 231 -7.67 -8.03 11.97
N ALA A 232 -8.30 -8.22 13.13
CA ALA A 232 -9.72 -8.56 13.20
C ALA A 232 -10.60 -7.41 12.66
N ALA A 233 -10.35 -6.17 13.09
CA ALA A 233 -11.08 -5.00 12.62
C ALA A 233 -10.85 -4.76 11.12
N TYR A 234 -9.65 -5.07 10.61
CA TYR A 234 -9.37 -5.02 9.17
C TYR A 234 -10.24 -6.01 8.39
N ALA A 235 -10.30 -7.26 8.85
CA ALA A 235 -11.13 -8.29 8.23
C ALA A 235 -12.63 -7.96 8.30
N GLU A 236 -13.10 -7.44 9.43
CA GLU A 236 -14.49 -7.01 9.62
C GLU A 236 -14.86 -5.85 8.69
N ALA A 237 -14.01 -4.83 8.58
CA ALA A 237 -14.23 -3.70 7.68
C ALA A 237 -14.25 -4.15 6.21
N ALA A 238 -13.35 -5.06 5.81
CA ALA A 238 -13.34 -5.64 4.47
C ALA A 238 -14.61 -6.46 4.19
N ALA A 239 -15.09 -7.24 5.15
CA ALA A 239 -16.33 -7.99 5.05
C ALA A 239 -17.55 -7.06 4.96
N ALA A 240 -17.57 -5.97 5.72
CA ALA A 240 -18.62 -4.95 5.63
C ALA A 240 -18.69 -4.34 4.23
N TYR A 241 -17.55 -3.99 3.63
CA TYR A 241 -17.50 -3.53 2.24
C TYR A 241 -18.07 -4.56 1.28
N ALA A 242 -17.66 -5.82 1.41
CA ALA A 242 -18.09 -6.92 0.53
C ALA A 242 -19.59 -7.24 0.63
N SER A 243 -20.28 -6.77 1.67
CA SER A 243 -21.74 -6.87 1.77
C SER A 243 -22.49 -6.05 0.69
N GLY A 244 -21.79 -5.14 0.01
CA GLY A 244 -22.36 -4.28 -1.04
C GLY A 244 -23.31 -3.21 -0.53
N THR A 245 -23.46 -3.04 0.78
CA THR A 245 -24.33 -2.03 1.37
C THR A 245 -23.62 -0.66 1.45
N MET A 246 -24.40 0.43 1.36
CA MET A 246 -23.84 1.77 1.53
C MET A 246 -23.17 1.95 2.90
N GLU A 247 -23.76 1.38 3.94
CA GLU A 247 -23.20 1.40 5.30
C GLU A 247 -21.83 0.70 5.37
N GLY A 248 -21.69 -0.48 4.76
CA GLY A 248 -20.44 -1.21 4.70
C GLY A 248 -19.35 -0.46 3.93
N VAL A 249 -19.73 0.23 2.83
CA VAL A 249 -18.79 1.07 2.08
C VAL A 249 -18.32 2.26 2.92
N VAL A 250 -19.24 2.93 3.63
CA VAL A 250 -18.91 4.06 4.52
C VAL A 250 -17.99 3.59 5.66
N ALA A 251 -18.31 2.48 6.31
CA ALA A 251 -17.48 1.91 7.37
C ALA A 251 -16.05 1.62 6.89
N TRP A 252 -15.90 1.05 5.69
CA TRP A 252 -14.60 0.81 5.08
C TRP A 252 -13.80 2.09 4.83
N VAL A 253 -14.44 3.14 4.28
CA VAL A 253 -13.77 4.42 4.01
C VAL A 253 -13.32 5.09 5.31
N VAL A 254 -14.14 5.06 6.35
CA VAL A 254 -13.77 5.57 7.69
C VAL A 254 -12.60 4.78 8.26
N TRP A 255 -12.66 3.45 8.21
CA TRP A 255 -11.55 2.59 8.63
C TRP A 255 -10.24 2.91 7.88
N GLN A 256 -10.33 3.13 6.56
CA GLN A 256 -9.17 3.50 5.76
C GLN A 256 -8.60 4.87 6.15
N ALA A 257 -9.45 5.82 6.54
CA ALA A 257 -9.03 7.11 7.07
C ALA A 257 -8.25 6.96 8.39
N GLU A 258 -8.73 6.10 9.30
CA GLU A 258 -8.03 5.78 10.56
C GLU A 258 -6.64 5.18 10.29
N ALA A 259 -6.53 4.28 9.30
CA ALA A 259 -5.24 3.72 8.89
C ALA A 259 -4.27 4.81 8.41
N VAL A 260 -4.75 5.79 7.66
CA VAL A 260 -3.94 6.94 7.22
C VAL A 260 -3.51 7.79 8.42
N LEU A 261 -4.41 8.09 9.36
CA LEU A 261 -4.11 8.88 10.56
C LEU A 261 -3.05 8.19 11.44
N VAL A 262 -3.16 6.89 11.66
CA VAL A 262 -2.13 6.09 12.35
C VAL A 262 -0.80 6.16 11.60
N GLY A 263 -0.82 6.07 10.27
CA GLY A 263 0.35 6.21 9.42
C GLY A 263 1.01 7.59 9.52
N VAL A 264 0.23 8.66 9.60
CA VAL A 264 0.73 10.04 9.81
C VAL A 264 1.40 10.18 11.18
N GLN A 265 0.81 9.63 12.23
CA GLN A 265 1.42 9.64 13.56
C GLN A 265 2.78 8.92 13.57
N GLU A 266 2.90 7.80 12.85
CA GLU A 266 4.17 7.11 12.70
C GLU A 266 5.17 7.94 11.89
N ALA A 267 4.72 8.61 10.82
CA ALA A 267 5.56 9.50 10.03
C ALA A 267 6.13 10.65 10.87
N LEU A 268 5.36 11.21 11.79
CA LEU A 268 5.85 12.23 12.72
C LEU A 268 6.94 11.70 13.68
N ARG A 269 6.81 10.44 14.14
CA ARG A 269 7.87 9.78 14.94
C ARG A 269 9.11 9.53 14.10
N LEU A 270 8.93 9.03 12.89
CA LEU A 270 9.99 8.80 11.92
C LEU A 270 10.74 10.10 11.60
N CYS A 271 10.03 11.20 11.34
CA CYS A 271 10.63 12.51 11.09
C CYS A 271 11.50 12.97 12.26
N ARG A 272 11.04 12.80 13.50
CA ARG A 272 11.85 13.11 14.71
C ARG A 272 13.11 12.26 14.78
N ALA A 273 13.02 10.96 14.50
CA ALA A 273 14.18 10.07 14.49
C ALA A 273 15.17 10.43 13.39
N VAL A 274 14.69 10.79 12.19
CA VAL A 274 15.52 11.26 11.07
C VAL A 274 16.22 12.56 11.44
N GLN A 275 15.53 13.51 12.05
CA GLN A 275 16.11 14.78 12.49
C GLN A 275 17.20 14.58 13.56
N ALA A 276 16.95 13.70 14.51
CA ALA A 276 17.91 13.35 15.57
C ALA A 276 19.07 12.47 15.08
N GLY A 277 19.01 11.92 13.87
CA GLY A 277 20.02 10.96 13.37
C GLY A 277 19.92 9.55 13.98
N THR A 278 18.84 9.27 14.75
CA THR A 278 18.67 8.00 15.50
C THR A 278 17.84 6.95 14.74
N TRP A 279 17.37 7.24 13.56
CA TRP A 279 16.50 6.36 12.77
C TRP A 279 17.15 5.03 12.35
N ARG A 280 18.49 4.93 12.44
CA ARG A 280 19.24 3.70 12.16
C ARG A 280 19.40 2.80 13.39
N ALA A 281 19.12 3.32 14.58
CA ALA A 281 19.39 2.67 15.86
C ALA A 281 18.17 2.02 16.52
N GLY A 282 17.04 1.93 15.81
CA GLY A 282 15.81 1.35 16.37
C GLY A 282 15.10 0.41 15.43
#